data_e1e4603df48f279f7da14c29896c1799
#
_entry.id   e1e4603df48f279f7da14c29896c1799
#
_cell.length_a   1.000
_cell.length_b   1.000
_cell.length_c   1.000
_cell.angle_alpha   90.00
_cell.angle_beta   90.00
_cell.angle_gamma   90.00
#
_symmetry.space_group_name_H-M   'P 1'
#
loop_
_entity.id
_entity.type
_entity.pdbx_description
1 polymer ?
#
loop_
_entity_poly.entity_id
_entity_poly.type
_entity_poly.pdbx_seq_one_letter_code
_entity_poly.pdbx_strand_id
1 'polypeptide(L)'
;LSINRTASSKGARKVVIKPLDNEYPLYHYNWVQNNIKKVEEATNGRVGYVYIPDMGPDGLNEFARYFYPQLDKEALIIDDRANGGGNVSPMIIERLLREPYRLTMRRGSTKIGTIPDATLVGPKVLLINKYSASDGDLFPWSFKANKIGKVIGTRTWGGIVGISGPFPYMDGT
;
A
#
# COMPACT_ATOMS: atom_id res chain seq x y z
N LEU A 1 -23.41 -2.83 -27.28
CA LEU A 1 -24.63 -2.08 -27.06
C LEU A 1 -24.71 -0.88 -27.99
N SER A 2 -25.94 -0.56 -28.45
CA SER A 2 -26.24 0.74 -29.08
C SER A 2 -26.94 1.61 -28.07
N ILE A 3 -26.41 2.78 -27.79
CA ILE A 3 -26.96 3.72 -26.79
C ILE A 3 -27.31 5.05 -27.45
N ASN A 4 -28.41 5.65 -27.04
CA ASN A 4 -28.87 6.96 -27.48
C ASN A 4 -29.48 7.72 -26.30
N ARG A 5 -29.52 9.04 -26.36
CA ARG A 5 -30.22 9.89 -25.38
C ARG A 5 -31.72 9.90 -25.59
N THR A 6 -32.20 9.52 -26.78
CA THR A 6 -33.63 9.43 -27.15
C THR A 6 -33.94 8.01 -27.58
N ALA A 7 -35.20 7.60 -27.47
CA ALA A 7 -35.70 6.29 -27.92
C ALA A 7 -35.75 6.20 -29.46
N SER A 8 -34.60 6.34 -30.11
CA SER A 8 -34.43 6.30 -31.57
C SER A 8 -33.08 5.67 -31.93
N SER A 9 -33.05 4.93 -33.02
CA SER A 9 -31.78 4.42 -33.57
C SER A 9 -30.99 5.48 -34.34
N LYS A 10 -31.64 6.57 -34.76
CA LYS A 10 -31.00 7.69 -35.44
C LYS A 10 -30.09 8.45 -34.46
N GLY A 11 -28.81 8.52 -34.70
CA GLY A 11 -27.84 9.15 -33.80
C GLY A 11 -27.36 8.24 -32.67
N ALA A 12 -27.74 6.96 -32.64
CA ALA A 12 -27.21 6.00 -31.68
C ALA A 12 -25.71 5.74 -31.93
N ARG A 13 -24.94 5.70 -30.86
CA ARG A 13 -23.53 5.28 -30.88
C ARG A 13 -23.38 3.85 -30.42
N LYS A 14 -22.47 3.10 -31.05
CA LYS A 14 -22.07 1.78 -30.57
C LYS A 14 -21.06 1.92 -29.44
N VAL A 15 -21.32 1.23 -28.35
CA VAL A 15 -20.41 1.12 -27.20
C VAL A 15 -20.10 -0.35 -27.01
N VAL A 16 -18.81 -0.69 -27.00
CA VAL A 16 -18.34 -2.01 -26.65
C VAL A 16 -18.20 -2.06 -25.14
N ILE A 17 -18.90 -2.98 -24.51
CA ILE A 17 -18.82 -3.24 -23.08
C ILE A 17 -18.14 -4.58 -22.90
N LYS A 18 -17.09 -4.63 -22.11
CA LYS A 18 -16.50 -5.88 -21.63
C LYS A 18 -17.07 -6.13 -20.23
N PRO A 19 -17.87 -7.17 -20.04
CA PRO A 19 -18.35 -7.54 -18.71
C PRO A 19 -17.18 -7.89 -17.80
N LEU A 20 -17.36 -7.65 -16.51
CA LEU A 20 -16.43 -8.07 -15.46
C LEU A 20 -17.04 -9.26 -14.72
N ASP A 21 -16.22 -10.26 -14.44
CA ASP A 21 -16.63 -11.42 -13.64
C ASP A 21 -16.68 -11.07 -12.14
N ASN A 22 -15.92 -10.05 -11.73
CA ASN A 22 -15.82 -9.60 -10.35
C ASN A 22 -15.60 -8.09 -10.30
N GLU A 23 -16.47 -7.39 -9.56
CA GLU A 23 -16.37 -5.94 -9.37
C GLU A 23 -15.48 -5.54 -8.17
N TYR A 24 -15.08 -6.49 -7.32
CA TYR A 24 -14.29 -6.22 -6.11
C TYR A 24 -13.03 -5.38 -6.40
N PRO A 25 -12.23 -5.65 -7.45
CA PRO A 25 -11.06 -4.83 -7.76
C PRO A 25 -11.39 -3.35 -8.01
N LEU A 26 -12.56 -3.05 -8.58
CA LEU A 26 -13.01 -1.68 -8.82
C LEU A 26 -13.43 -0.99 -7.52
N TYR A 27 -14.18 -1.68 -6.66
CA TYR A 27 -14.54 -1.16 -5.34
C TYR A 27 -13.30 -0.92 -4.49
N HIS A 28 -12.37 -1.87 -4.50
CA HIS A 28 -11.09 -1.75 -3.80
C HIS A 28 -10.30 -0.53 -4.29
N TYR A 29 -10.12 -0.40 -5.60
CA TYR A 29 -9.43 0.75 -6.20
C TYR A 29 -10.09 2.07 -5.79
N ASN A 30 -11.41 2.18 -5.92
CA ASN A 30 -12.14 3.38 -5.54
C ASN A 30 -12.00 3.69 -4.03
N TRP A 31 -11.99 2.66 -3.19
CA TRP A 31 -11.79 2.84 -1.75
C TRP A 31 -10.40 3.41 -1.45
N VAL A 32 -9.35 2.87 -2.06
CA VAL A 32 -7.97 3.39 -1.91
C VAL A 32 -7.89 4.84 -2.40
N GLN A 33 -8.41 5.14 -3.61
CA GLN A 33 -8.39 6.50 -4.16
C GLN A 33 -9.14 7.50 -3.26
N ASN A 34 -10.28 7.10 -2.71
CA ASN A 34 -11.05 7.93 -1.78
C ASN A 34 -10.28 8.19 -0.48
N ASN A 35 -9.52 7.22 0.03
CA ASN A 35 -8.69 7.42 1.21
C ASN A 35 -7.51 8.36 0.93
N ILE A 36 -6.84 8.20 -0.21
CA ILE A 36 -5.79 9.13 -0.66
C ILE A 36 -6.37 10.56 -0.70
N LYS A 37 -7.49 10.74 -1.38
CA LYS A 37 -8.15 12.05 -1.49
C LYS A 37 -8.51 12.64 -0.13
N LYS A 38 -9.08 11.85 0.79
CA LYS A 38 -9.40 12.30 2.15
C LYS A 38 -8.18 12.78 2.92
N VAL A 39 -7.07 12.04 2.83
CA VAL A 39 -5.82 12.43 3.50
C VAL A 39 -5.24 13.70 2.86
N GLU A 40 -5.26 13.80 1.55
CA GLU A 40 -4.79 14.97 0.82
C GLU A 40 -5.58 16.23 1.17
N GLU A 41 -6.91 16.15 1.16
CA GLU A 41 -7.80 17.26 1.53
C GLU A 41 -7.62 17.67 3.00
N ALA A 42 -7.54 16.71 3.92
CA ALA A 42 -7.39 16.97 5.35
C ALA A 42 -6.03 17.56 5.74
N THR A 43 -5.02 17.42 4.89
CA THR A 43 -3.65 17.83 5.18
C THR A 43 -3.10 18.87 4.21
N ASN A 44 -3.93 19.42 3.33
CA ASN A 44 -3.53 20.31 2.25
C ASN A 44 -2.38 19.70 1.40
N GLY A 45 -2.48 18.42 1.09
CA GLY A 45 -1.52 17.68 0.27
C GLY A 45 -0.19 17.35 0.95
N ARG A 46 0.00 17.65 2.23
CA ARG A 46 1.29 17.45 2.94
C ARG A 46 1.56 16.01 3.36
N VAL A 47 0.51 15.21 3.57
CA VAL A 47 0.64 13.83 4.03
C VAL A 47 0.26 12.86 2.92
N GLY A 48 1.09 11.85 2.72
CA GLY A 48 0.82 10.74 1.81
C GLY A 48 0.01 9.62 2.47
N TYR A 49 -0.57 8.75 1.63
CA TYR A 49 -1.30 7.57 2.08
C TYR A 49 -0.96 6.38 1.18
N VAL A 50 -0.64 5.26 1.80
CA VAL A 50 -0.37 3.98 1.14
C VAL A 50 -1.18 2.88 1.81
N TYR A 51 -1.96 2.13 1.04
CA TYR A 51 -2.63 0.92 1.51
C TYR A 51 -1.86 -0.31 1.04
N ILE A 52 -1.69 -1.30 1.92
CA ILE A 52 -1.00 -2.56 1.64
C ILE A 52 -2.01 -3.70 1.86
N PRO A 53 -2.60 -4.27 0.80
CA PRO A 53 -3.66 -5.27 0.91
C PRO A 53 -3.20 -6.63 1.44
N ASP A 54 -1.96 -6.99 1.14
CA ASP A 54 -1.31 -8.22 1.55
C ASP A 54 0.21 -8.03 1.62
N MET A 55 0.92 -9.03 2.07
CA MET A 55 2.39 -9.08 2.07
C MET A 55 2.92 -10.05 1.00
N GLY A 56 2.23 -10.11 -0.12
CA GLY A 56 2.65 -10.82 -1.33
C GLY A 56 3.12 -9.87 -2.44
N PRO A 57 3.26 -10.39 -3.67
CA PRO A 57 3.66 -9.59 -4.82
C PRO A 57 2.70 -8.42 -5.12
N ASP A 58 1.39 -8.62 -4.91
CA ASP A 58 0.39 -7.59 -5.18
C ASP A 58 0.50 -6.46 -4.17
N GLY A 59 0.63 -6.77 -2.87
CA GLY A 59 0.85 -5.76 -1.84
C GLY A 59 2.16 -5.00 -2.00
N LEU A 60 3.24 -5.67 -2.42
CA LEU A 60 4.51 -5.02 -2.72
C LEU A 60 4.38 -4.07 -3.93
N ASN A 61 3.65 -4.48 -4.96
CA ASN A 61 3.38 -3.64 -6.13
C ASN A 61 2.51 -2.42 -5.77
N GLU A 62 1.48 -2.60 -4.93
CA GLU A 62 0.65 -1.48 -4.44
C GLU A 62 1.48 -0.54 -3.56
N PHE A 63 2.31 -1.07 -2.67
CA PHE A 63 3.26 -0.25 -1.90
C PHE A 63 4.14 0.57 -2.84
N ALA A 64 4.79 -0.05 -3.83
CA ALA A 64 5.66 0.66 -4.76
C ALA A 64 4.89 1.72 -5.57
N ARG A 65 3.70 1.38 -6.06
CA ARG A 65 2.84 2.27 -6.86
C ARG A 65 2.49 3.56 -6.13
N TYR A 66 2.20 3.48 -4.84
CA TYR A 66 1.74 4.62 -4.07
C TYR A 66 2.82 5.26 -3.20
N PHE A 67 3.88 4.55 -2.84
CA PHE A 67 4.98 5.09 -2.05
C PHE A 67 5.88 6.04 -2.84
N TYR A 68 6.39 5.58 -4.00
CA TYR A 68 7.36 6.36 -4.76
C TYR A 68 6.85 7.70 -5.30
N PRO A 69 5.59 7.84 -5.75
CA PRO A 69 5.07 9.16 -6.16
C PRO A 69 4.88 10.15 -5.01
N GLN A 70 4.98 9.71 -3.76
CA GLN A 70 4.72 10.51 -2.57
C GLN A 70 5.97 10.78 -1.71
N LEU A 71 7.17 10.61 -2.29
CA LEU A 71 8.44 10.84 -1.60
C LEU A 71 8.69 12.32 -1.24
N ASP A 72 7.97 13.23 -1.87
CA ASP A 72 7.98 14.67 -1.60
C ASP A 72 7.05 15.08 -0.46
N LYS A 73 6.24 14.17 0.06
CA LYS A 73 5.34 14.43 1.19
C LYS A 73 6.10 14.59 2.49
N GLU A 74 5.56 15.42 3.38
CA GLU A 74 6.13 15.70 4.71
C GLU A 74 5.95 14.54 5.69
N ALA A 75 4.93 13.69 5.48
CA ALA A 75 4.62 12.53 6.33
C ALA A 75 3.88 11.46 5.54
N LEU A 76 3.77 10.25 6.10
CA LEU A 76 3.10 9.12 5.45
C LEU A 76 2.18 8.38 6.42
N ILE A 77 0.96 8.12 5.98
CA ILE A 77 0.06 7.15 6.58
C ILE A 77 0.17 5.84 5.78
N ILE A 78 0.50 4.77 6.46
CA ILE A 78 0.55 3.41 5.91
C ILE A 78 -0.64 2.66 6.49
N ASP A 79 -1.44 2.04 5.64
CA ASP A 79 -2.65 1.34 6.05
C ASP A 79 -2.49 -0.16 5.80
N ASP A 80 -2.32 -0.89 6.89
CA ASP A 80 -2.18 -2.35 6.94
C ASP A 80 -3.49 -3.03 7.36
N ARG A 81 -4.57 -2.32 7.46
CA ARG A 81 -5.86 -2.87 7.88
C ARG A 81 -6.36 -3.93 6.91
N ALA A 82 -6.74 -5.08 7.47
CA ALA A 82 -7.18 -6.27 6.72
C ALA A 82 -6.10 -6.87 5.78
N ASN A 83 -4.83 -6.65 6.07
CA ASN A 83 -3.74 -7.30 5.37
C ASN A 83 -3.70 -8.79 5.73
N GLY A 84 -3.86 -9.65 4.73
CA GLY A 84 -3.93 -11.11 4.91
C GLY A 84 -2.59 -11.81 5.14
N GLY A 85 -1.47 -11.06 5.13
CA GLY A 85 -0.12 -11.62 5.28
C GLY A 85 0.56 -11.98 3.96
N GLY A 86 1.66 -12.68 4.10
CA GLY A 86 2.58 -13.04 3.02
C GLY A 86 4.01 -13.17 3.57
N ASN A 87 5.01 -12.58 2.88
CA ASN A 87 6.41 -12.66 3.29
C ASN A 87 7.28 -11.47 2.83
N VAL A 88 6.68 -10.37 2.37
CA VAL A 88 7.44 -9.22 1.84
C VAL A 88 7.61 -8.08 2.84
N SER A 89 7.06 -8.19 4.06
CA SER A 89 7.19 -7.15 5.07
C SER A 89 8.64 -6.71 5.33
N PRO A 90 9.68 -7.59 5.32
CA PRO A 90 11.06 -7.16 5.50
C PRO A 90 11.54 -6.18 4.43
N MET A 91 11.10 -6.35 3.18
CA MET A 91 11.46 -5.47 2.07
C MET A 91 10.86 -4.07 2.24
N ILE A 92 9.62 -4.01 2.75
CA ILE A 92 8.91 -2.75 3.02
C ILE A 92 9.56 -2.05 4.23
N ILE A 93 9.83 -2.79 5.31
CA ILE A 93 10.52 -2.26 6.50
C ILE A 93 11.88 -1.67 6.13
N GLU A 94 12.70 -2.39 5.37
CA GLU A 94 14.00 -1.89 4.88
C GLU A 94 13.84 -0.56 4.14
N ARG A 95 12.82 -0.46 3.28
CA ARG A 95 12.55 0.77 2.54
C ARG A 95 12.14 1.93 3.45
N LEU A 96 11.32 1.66 4.45
CA LEU A 96 10.83 2.68 5.40
C LEU A 96 11.90 3.14 6.39
N LEU A 97 12.92 2.32 6.64
CA LEU A 97 14.07 2.61 7.51
C LEU A 97 15.17 3.42 6.82
N ARG A 98 15.10 3.61 5.51
CA ARG A 98 16.16 4.33 4.79
C ARG A 98 16.32 5.75 5.30
N GLU A 99 17.53 6.09 5.67
CA GLU A 99 17.95 7.43 6.06
C GLU A 99 18.97 7.97 5.07
N PRO A 100 18.86 9.23 4.64
CA PRO A 100 19.84 9.83 3.77
C PRO A 100 21.14 10.10 4.53
N TYR A 101 22.24 9.58 4.04
CA TYR A 101 23.57 9.86 4.59
C TYR A 101 24.38 10.86 3.77
N ARG A 102 23.86 11.26 2.60
CA ARG A 102 24.48 12.25 1.72
C ARG A 102 23.42 13.02 0.94
N LEU A 103 23.63 14.31 0.79
CA LEU A 103 22.86 15.15 -0.11
C LEU A 103 23.64 15.39 -1.42
N THR A 104 22.91 15.50 -2.52
CA THR A 104 23.48 15.79 -3.84
C THR A 104 22.75 16.99 -4.44
N MET A 105 23.50 17.89 -5.05
CA MET A 105 22.96 19.04 -5.77
C MET A 105 23.77 19.26 -7.05
N ARG A 106 23.07 19.52 -8.13
CA ARG A 106 23.71 19.90 -9.41
C ARG A 106 23.76 21.43 -9.51
N ARG A 107 24.85 21.94 -10.08
CA ARG A 107 24.98 23.38 -10.36
C ARG A 107 23.80 23.85 -11.24
N GLY A 108 23.11 24.90 -10.83
CA GLY A 108 21.94 25.44 -11.53
C GLY A 108 20.62 24.70 -11.26
N SER A 109 20.61 23.69 -10.39
CA SER A 109 19.38 23.01 -9.92
C SER A 109 18.95 23.55 -8.56
N THR A 110 17.63 23.72 -8.38
CA THR A 110 17.02 23.99 -7.08
C THR A 110 16.64 22.71 -6.33
N LYS A 111 16.76 21.54 -7.01
CA LYS A 111 16.43 20.25 -6.41
C LYS A 111 17.64 19.65 -5.71
N ILE A 112 17.42 19.26 -4.45
CA ILE A 112 18.37 18.49 -3.65
C ILE A 112 17.96 17.02 -3.74
N GLY A 113 18.89 16.17 -4.15
CA GLY A 113 18.71 14.72 -4.10
C GLY A 113 19.30 14.14 -2.82
N THR A 114 18.92 12.95 -2.47
CA THR A 114 19.42 12.19 -1.32
C THR A 114 20.17 10.93 -1.76
N ILE A 115 21.07 10.44 -0.95
CA ILE A 115 21.67 9.11 -1.10
C ILE A 115 21.51 8.36 0.24
N PRO A 116 20.87 7.19 0.22
CA PRO A 116 20.18 6.59 -0.93
C PRO A 116 19.03 7.48 -1.42
N ASP A 117 18.73 7.35 -2.70
CA ASP A 117 17.54 7.99 -3.28
C ASP A 117 16.26 7.27 -2.83
N ALA A 118 15.10 7.84 -3.22
CA ALA A 118 13.80 7.31 -2.85
C ALA A 118 13.61 7.13 -1.32
N THR A 119 14.00 8.14 -0.56
CA THR A 119 13.90 8.17 0.92
C THR A 119 12.81 9.16 1.34
N LEU A 120 11.85 8.72 2.14
CA LEU A 120 10.87 9.56 2.81
C LEU A 120 11.28 9.73 4.28
N VAL A 121 11.80 10.91 4.61
CA VAL A 121 12.39 11.21 5.92
C VAL A 121 11.32 11.55 6.97
N GLY A 122 10.17 12.05 6.54
CA GLY A 122 9.10 12.51 7.42
C GLY A 122 8.51 11.44 8.34
N PRO A 123 7.74 11.85 9.36
CA PRO A 123 7.10 10.93 10.28
C PRO A 123 6.13 9.99 9.56
N LYS A 124 6.03 8.78 10.10
CA LYS A 124 5.19 7.71 9.57
C LYS A 124 4.22 7.22 10.62
N VAL A 125 3.01 6.85 10.20
CA VAL A 125 1.98 6.26 11.06
C VAL A 125 1.46 5.01 10.37
N LEU A 126 1.28 3.93 11.14
CA LEU A 126 0.73 2.67 10.66
C LEU A 126 -0.67 2.46 11.21
N LEU A 127 -1.64 2.21 10.34
CA LEU A 127 -3.00 1.83 10.71
C LEU A 127 -3.15 0.31 10.67
N ILE A 128 -3.72 -0.26 11.72
CA ILE A 128 -3.92 -1.71 11.86
C ILE A 128 -5.34 -2.04 12.34
N ASN A 129 -5.78 -3.27 12.09
CA ASN A 129 -7.01 -3.77 12.68
C ASN A 129 -6.96 -5.28 12.94
N LYS A 130 -8.03 -5.81 13.56
CA LYS A 130 -8.15 -7.23 13.93
C LYS A 130 -8.12 -8.22 12.75
N TYR A 131 -8.17 -7.74 11.53
CA TYR A 131 -8.14 -8.56 10.31
C TYR A 131 -6.75 -8.61 9.67
N SER A 132 -5.78 -7.85 10.18
CA SER A 132 -4.38 -8.01 9.79
C SER A 132 -3.83 -9.30 10.39
N ALA A 133 -3.25 -10.17 9.57
CA ALA A 133 -2.89 -11.53 9.97
C ALA A 133 -1.53 -11.97 9.39
N SER A 134 -0.88 -12.96 10.03
CA SER A 134 0.37 -13.55 9.57
C SER A 134 1.47 -12.50 9.39
N ASP A 135 2.05 -12.30 8.18
CA ASP A 135 3.01 -11.21 7.92
C ASP A 135 2.38 -9.82 8.09
N GLY A 136 1.04 -9.69 8.02
CA GLY A 136 0.28 -8.51 8.44
C GLY A 136 0.24 -8.30 9.97
N ASP A 137 0.59 -9.31 10.79
CA ASP A 137 0.90 -9.17 12.22
C ASP A 137 2.38 -8.81 12.43
N LEU A 138 3.29 -9.41 11.65
CA LEU A 138 4.73 -9.20 11.76
C LEU A 138 5.14 -7.78 11.33
N PHE A 139 4.50 -7.25 10.32
CA PHE A 139 4.79 -5.90 9.82
C PHE A 139 4.58 -4.82 10.89
N PRO A 140 3.43 -4.70 11.57
CA PRO A 140 3.24 -3.72 12.64
C PRO A 140 4.15 -3.97 13.85
N TRP A 141 4.48 -5.23 14.15
CA TRP A 141 5.47 -5.52 15.18
C TRP A 141 6.85 -4.98 14.79
N SER A 142 7.31 -5.29 13.59
CA SER A 142 8.59 -4.80 13.05
C SER A 142 8.63 -3.27 12.96
N PHE A 143 7.54 -2.65 12.52
CA PHE A 143 7.39 -1.20 12.45
C PHE A 143 7.58 -0.54 13.81
N LYS A 144 6.95 -1.10 14.85
CA LYS A 144 7.06 -0.62 16.23
C LYS A 144 8.45 -0.90 16.82
N ALA A 145 8.99 -2.11 16.65
CA ALA A 145 10.30 -2.51 17.18
C ALA A 145 11.43 -1.65 16.62
N ASN A 146 11.36 -1.30 15.34
CA ASN A 146 12.33 -0.42 14.68
C ASN A 146 12.03 1.09 14.86
N LYS A 147 11.02 1.45 15.67
CA LYS A 147 10.66 2.84 15.98
C LYS A 147 10.38 3.69 14.72
N ILE A 148 9.85 3.08 13.66
CA ILE A 148 9.57 3.78 12.39
C ILE A 148 8.48 4.85 12.60
N GLY A 149 7.51 4.60 13.49
CA GLY A 149 6.46 5.55 13.81
C GLY A 149 5.42 5.00 14.78
N LYS A 150 4.31 5.71 14.91
CA LYS A 150 3.18 5.29 15.75
C LYS A 150 2.34 4.24 15.03
N VAL A 151 1.85 3.26 15.80
CA VAL A 151 0.87 2.26 15.34
C VAL A 151 -0.47 2.60 15.97
N ILE A 152 -1.52 2.71 15.17
CA ILE A 152 -2.87 3.15 15.55
C ILE A 152 -3.89 2.12 15.06
N GLY A 153 -4.84 1.77 15.91
CA GLY A 153 -5.93 0.87 15.55
C GLY A 153 -6.24 -0.14 16.63
N THR A 154 -6.87 -1.24 16.25
CA THR A 154 -7.16 -2.37 17.14
C THR A 154 -6.11 -3.46 16.95
N ARG A 155 -5.90 -4.28 17.99
CA ARG A 155 -4.97 -5.40 17.97
C ARG A 155 -5.21 -6.27 16.72
N THR A 156 -4.13 -6.63 16.04
CA THR A 156 -4.12 -7.57 14.90
C THR A 156 -4.47 -8.99 15.35
N TRP A 157 -4.65 -9.91 14.41
CA TRP A 157 -5.10 -11.28 14.69
C TRP A 157 -4.19 -12.03 15.70
N GLY A 158 -2.86 -11.88 15.55
CA GLY A 158 -1.90 -12.51 16.46
C GLY A 158 -1.41 -13.88 15.98
N GLY A 159 -1.55 -14.17 14.71
CA GLY A 159 -1.12 -15.44 14.10
C GLY A 159 0.26 -15.35 13.45
N ILE A 160 1.32 -15.22 14.24
CA ILE A 160 2.70 -15.06 13.77
C ILE A 160 3.50 -16.36 13.70
N VAL A 161 2.85 -17.50 13.88
CA VAL A 161 3.51 -18.81 13.76
C VAL A 161 3.57 -19.18 12.28
N GLY A 162 4.79 -19.37 11.76
CA GLY A 162 5.00 -19.85 10.40
C GLY A 162 4.40 -21.26 10.22
N ILE A 163 3.57 -21.41 9.18
CA ILE A 163 3.02 -22.71 8.79
C ILE A 163 3.94 -23.25 7.69
N SER A 164 4.78 -24.22 8.03
CA SER A 164 5.45 -25.07 7.05
C SER A 164 4.58 -26.30 6.81
N GLY A 165 4.54 -26.79 5.57
CA GLY A 165 3.83 -28.03 5.25
C GLY A 165 4.28 -29.17 6.16
N PRO A 166 3.44 -30.19 6.39
CA PRO A 166 3.82 -31.36 7.15
C PRO A 166 5.06 -32.02 6.52
N PHE A 167 6.01 -32.43 7.36
CA PHE A 167 7.06 -33.32 6.87
C PHE A 167 6.38 -34.58 6.33
N PRO A 168 6.71 -35.03 5.13
CA PRO A 168 6.13 -36.27 4.59
C PRO A 168 6.44 -37.40 5.57
N TYR A 169 5.43 -38.16 5.93
CA TYR A 169 5.61 -39.38 6.70
C TYR A 169 6.39 -40.41 5.86
N MET A 170 6.90 -41.46 6.53
CA MET A 170 7.70 -42.49 5.84
C MET A 170 6.94 -43.22 4.74
N ASP A 171 5.61 -43.17 4.74
CA ASP A 171 4.70 -43.67 3.71
C ASP A 171 4.36 -42.66 2.59
N GLY A 172 4.91 -41.43 2.68
CA GLY A 172 4.72 -40.39 1.67
C GLY A 172 3.41 -39.61 1.79
N THR A 173 2.63 -39.80 2.89
CA THR A 173 1.41 -39.02 3.17
C THR A 173 1.68 -37.75 3.97
#